data_4d0c5b248d87f8c2b6c9bf8d2f5342a9
#
_entry.id   4d0c5b248d87f8c2b6c9bf8d2f5342a9
#
_cell.length_a   1.000
_cell.length_b   1.000
_cell.length_c   1.000
_cell.angle_alpha   90.00
_cell.angle_beta   90.00
_cell.angle_gamma   90.00
#
_symmetry.space_group_name_H-M   'P 1'
#
loop_
_entity.id
_entity.type
_entity.pdbx_description
1 polymer ?
#
loop_
_entity_poly.entity_id
_entity_poly.type
_entity_poly.pdbx_seq_one_letter_code
_entity_poly.pdbx_strand_id
1 'polypeptide(L)'
;MEEKNHREYTEKKSGEKNRKKYMEDNHLADPEQIMKSTEADTENIVDFMHEEIKKRPMNRKKMLQRARDTMAVAVLFGVVSCIVFAILLPIINNLLSPGGNEAKTVTLPETTVSEELTPEEMVEKSREREVSEEKARIEDELESLLDEKIIGVEQQKRISASLQQLALESSGMIASVSRITSDTDWFNDSYENKDTVSGLVTKKTSTAVYVLVQSKSIEDASRILVTFEEGAEAEAEIAGSDSETGLTVLRVPMSSIPADARETIKEAVTGLSAGSIVTGAPVIAIGSPTGTFGSVIYGNVTAADINLEILDNDIYCLTTDIYGSKDATGFLINLDGQVVGMIDMRYSDSNIPNMLCAVGITELRPVIRRMEDGKEKAFLGICGITVTEEISETNDIPVGIWVTRVEDDSPAMAAGIQKGDVIVGYGDKPITHMAGLITNLEETESGQSVTLHIMRRKGEDFDSIDVDVTTQ
;
A
#
# COMPACT_ATOMS: atom_id res chain seq x y z
N MET A 1 10.08 -62.69 13.32
CA MET A 1 9.09 -61.83 12.65
C MET A 1 7.73 -61.79 13.37
N GLU A 2 7.40 -62.80 14.16
CA GLU A 2 6.12 -62.89 14.89
C GLU A 2 6.05 -62.02 16.17
N GLU A 3 7.19 -61.80 16.85
CA GLU A 3 7.19 -60.97 18.06
C GLU A 3 6.99 -59.46 17.86
N LYS A 4 7.34 -58.96 16.65
CA LYS A 4 7.12 -57.54 16.32
C LYS A 4 5.62 -57.22 16.03
N ASN A 5 4.87 -58.13 15.44
CA ASN A 5 3.46 -57.98 15.15
C ASN A 5 2.58 -58.04 16.40
N HIS A 6 3.01 -58.76 17.46
CA HIS A 6 2.23 -58.89 18.70
C HIS A 6 2.37 -57.65 19.60
N ARG A 7 3.51 -56.90 19.55
CA ARG A 7 3.66 -55.64 20.27
C ARG A 7 2.85 -54.50 19.63
N GLU A 8 2.85 -54.41 18.30
CA GLU A 8 2.05 -53.35 17.63
C GLU A 8 0.51 -53.54 17.83
N TYR A 9 0.02 -54.79 17.95
CA TYR A 9 -1.39 -55.07 18.18
C TYR A 9 -1.83 -54.79 19.64
N THR A 10 -0.92 -54.95 20.61
CA THR A 10 -1.19 -54.63 22.03
C THR A 10 -1.08 -53.14 22.30
N GLU A 11 -0.20 -52.39 21.65
CA GLU A 11 -0.16 -50.92 21.79
C GLU A 11 -1.36 -50.22 21.18
N LYS A 12 -1.85 -50.68 20.02
CA LYS A 12 -3.10 -50.14 19.44
C LYS A 12 -4.34 -50.38 20.31
N LYS A 13 -4.46 -51.55 20.94
CA LYS A 13 -5.58 -51.83 21.86
C LYS A 13 -5.48 -51.05 23.19
N SER A 14 -4.30 -50.75 23.67
CA SER A 14 -4.06 -49.91 24.84
C SER A 14 -4.39 -48.46 24.57
N GLY A 15 -4.05 -47.92 23.41
CA GLY A 15 -4.36 -46.55 22.98
C GLY A 15 -5.85 -46.31 22.81
N GLU A 16 -6.58 -47.29 22.25
CA GLU A 16 -8.02 -47.20 22.05
C GLU A 16 -8.83 -47.31 23.37
N LYS A 17 -8.37 -48.10 24.32
CA LYS A 17 -8.96 -48.22 25.66
C LYS A 17 -8.75 -46.95 26.50
N ASN A 18 -7.60 -46.33 26.43
CA ASN A 18 -7.30 -45.05 27.10
C ASN A 18 -8.11 -43.90 26.49
N ARG A 19 -8.33 -43.91 25.19
CA ARG A 19 -9.12 -42.88 24.51
C ARG A 19 -10.63 -42.98 24.88
N LYS A 20 -11.18 -44.20 24.99
CA LYS A 20 -12.56 -44.39 25.48
C LYS A 20 -12.71 -43.99 26.94
N LYS A 21 -11.75 -44.27 27.81
CA LYS A 21 -11.81 -43.90 29.23
C LYS A 21 -11.71 -42.38 29.42
N TYR A 22 -10.94 -41.69 28.55
CA TYR A 22 -10.84 -40.20 28.56
C TYR A 22 -12.14 -39.51 28.10
N MET A 23 -12.94 -40.17 27.24
CA MET A 23 -14.24 -39.66 26.79
C MET A 23 -15.35 -39.90 27.78
N GLU A 24 -15.30 -40.98 28.57
CA GLU A 24 -16.31 -41.27 29.61
C GLU A 24 -16.17 -40.37 30.86
N ASP A 25 -14.96 -39.92 31.19
CA ASP A 25 -14.71 -39.07 32.36
C ASP A 25 -15.03 -37.60 32.17
N ASN A 26 -15.23 -37.10 30.91
CA ASN A 26 -15.37 -35.68 30.62
C ASN A 26 -16.74 -35.20 30.13
N HIS A 27 -17.79 -35.99 30.24
CA HIS A 27 -19.18 -35.60 29.86
C HIS A 27 -19.28 -34.82 28.54
N LEU A 28 -18.43 -35.15 27.53
CA LEU A 28 -18.52 -34.59 26.20
C LEU A 28 -19.59 -35.33 25.40
N ALA A 29 -20.60 -34.59 24.98
CA ALA A 29 -21.71 -35.12 24.20
C ALA A 29 -21.20 -35.72 22.86
N ASP A 30 -21.90 -36.77 22.40
CA ASP A 30 -21.63 -37.51 21.17
C ASP A 30 -21.57 -36.54 19.97
N PRO A 31 -20.55 -36.61 19.09
CA PRO A 31 -20.42 -35.75 17.91
C PRO A 31 -21.66 -35.71 17.00
N GLU A 32 -22.45 -36.80 16.92
CA GLU A 32 -23.71 -36.80 16.18
C GLU A 32 -24.83 -35.98 16.84
N GLN A 33 -24.79 -35.79 18.17
CA GLN A 33 -25.74 -34.90 18.87
C GLN A 33 -25.36 -33.43 18.71
N ILE A 34 -24.06 -33.13 18.63
CA ILE A 34 -23.57 -31.76 18.35
C ILE A 34 -23.93 -31.32 16.94
N MET A 35 -23.81 -32.23 15.95
CA MET A 35 -24.22 -31.90 14.56
C MET A 35 -25.73 -31.66 14.45
N LYS A 36 -26.57 -32.43 15.14
CA LYS A 36 -28.03 -32.22 15.12
C LYS A 36 -28.48 -30.97 15.86
N SER A 37 -27.80 -30.56 16.92
CA SER A 37 -28.07 -29.29 17.60
C SER A 37 -27.61 -28.08 16.78
N THR A 38 -26.53 -28.20 16.05
CA THR A 38 -25.99 -27.12 15.18
C THR A 38 -26.86 -26.89 13.93
N GLU A 39 -27.47 -27.96 13.38
CA GLU A 39 -28.44 -27.83 12.27
C GLU A 39 -29.77 -27.20 12.72
N ALA A 40 -30.25 -27.50 13.95
CA ALA A 40 -31.44 -26.88 14.47
C ALA A 40 -31.28 -25.39 14.82
N ASP A 41 -30.10 -25.00 15.30
CA ASP A 41 -29.78 -23.60 15.60
C ASP A 41 -29.52 -22.77 14.33
N THR A 42 -29.02 -23.39 13.25
CA THR A 42 -28.83 -22.69 11.97
C THR A 42 -30.14 -22.40 11.23
N GLU A 43 -31.15 -23.24 11.35
CA GLU A 43 -32.48 -22.94 10.77
C GLU A 43 -33.16 -21.75 11.46
N ASN A 44 -32.96 -21.55 12.77
CA ASN A 44 -33.54 -20.42 13.50
C ASN A 44 -32.74 -19.09 13.30
N ILE A 45 -31.46 -19.13 12.94
CA ILE A 45 -30.64 -17.92 12.69
C ILE A 45 -30.93 -17.33 11.32
N VAL A 46 -31.29 -18.15 10.34
CA VAL A 46 -31.59 -17.69 8.95
C VAL A 46 -32.90 -16.89 8.88
N ASP A 47 -33.83 -17.10 9.79
CA ASP A 47 -35.14 -16.41 9.78
C ASP A 47 -35.10 -15.01 10.44
N PHE A 48 -34.00 -14.64 11.14
CA PHE A 48 -33.87 -13.35 11.81
C PHE A 48 -33.16 -12.27 10.97
N MET A 49 -32.66 -12.59 9.77
CA MET A 49 -31.94 -11.65 8.87
C MET A 49 -32.63 -11.47 7.52
N HIS A 50 -33.93 -11.54 7.42
CA HIS A 50 -34.66 -11.06 6.26
C HIS A 50 -35.09 -9.61 6.50
N GLU A 51 -34.14 -8.66 6.43
CA GLU A 51 -34.47 -7.27 6.12
C GLU A 51 -34.94 -7.20 4.66
N GLU A 52 -36.25 -7.19 4.43
CA GLU A 52 -36.81 -6.77 3.16
C GLU A 52 -36.44 -5.30 2.93
N ILE A 53 -35.39 -5.07 2.14
CA ILE A 53 -35.10 -3.75 1.61
C ILE A 53 -36.32 -3.32 0.81
N LYS A 54 -37.18 -2.48 1.40
CA LYS A 54 -38.31 -1.83 0.71
C LYS A 54 -37.73 -1.05 -0.46
N LYS A 55 -37.80 -1.64 -1.66
CA LYS A 55 -37.44 -0.96 -2.89
C LYS A 55 -38.30 0.30 -2.98
N ARG A 56 -37.65 1.48 -3.00
CA ARG A 56 -38.34 2.77 -3.18
C ARG A 56 -39.25 2.69 -4.41
N PRO A 57 -40.50 3.14 -4.33
CA PRO A 57 -41.40 3.09 -5.48
C PRO A 57 -40.79 3.86 -6.64
N MET A 58 -40.46 3.18 -7.72
CA MET A 58 -39.89 3.78 -8.90
C MET A 58 -40.94 4.65 -9.58
N ASN A 59 -40.67 5.94 -9.68
CA ASN A 59 -41.53 6.87 -10.36
C ASN A 59 -41.41 6.65 -11.88
N ARG A 60 -42.33 5.85 -12.44
CA ARG A 60 -42.35 5.43 -13.85
C ARG A 60 -42.28 6.62 -14.83
N LYS A 61 -42.84 7.79 -14.48
CA LYS A 61 -42.79 9.00 -15.31
C LYS A 61 -41.37 9.57 -15.42
N LYS A 62 -40.61 9.62 -14.32
CA LYS A 62 -39.19 10.06 -14.34
C LYS A 62 -38.28 9.07 -15.08
N MET A 63 -38.58 7.78 -15.00
CA MET A 63 -37.81 6.75 -15.72
C MET A 63 -38.06 6.84 -17.24
N LEU A 64 -39.32 7.06 -17.65
CA LEU A 64 -39.66 7.25 -19.08
C LEU A 64 -39.04 8.53 -19.65
N GLN A 65 -38.98 9.61 -18.88
CA GLN A 65 -38.29 10.84 -19.30
C GLN A 65 -36.79 10.61 -19.49
N ARG A 66 -36.12 9.99 -18.53
CA ARG A 66 -34.69 9.67 -18.65
C ARG A 66 -34.41 8.73 -19.82
N ALA A 67 -35.24 7.69 -20.03
CA ALA A 67 -35.10 6.79 -21.17
C ALA A 67 -35.26 7.52 -22.52
N ARG A 68 -36.20 8.47 -22.62
CA ARG A 68 -36.39 9.31 -23.82
C ARG A 68 -35.19 10.24 -24.06
N ASP A 69 -34.66 10.85 -23.00
CA ASP A 69 -33.54 11.77 -23.10
C ASP A 69 -32.24 11.01 -23.47
N THR A 70 -32.02 9.81 -22.91
CA THR A 70 -30.90 8.94 -23.30
C THR A 70 -31.03 8.44 -24.75
N MET A 71 -32.25 8.13 -25.20
CA MET A 71 -32.49 7.72 -26.58
C MET A 71 -32.25 8.88 -27.55
N ALA A 72 -32.65 10.11 -27.20
CA ALA A 72 -32.37 11.29 -28.00
C ALA A 72 -30.85 11.56 -28.14
N VAL A 73 -30.10 11.44 -27.05
CA VAL A 73 -28.64 11.59 -27.06
C VAL A 73 -28.01 10.49 -27.91
N ALA A 74 -28.46 9.23 -27.80
CA ALA A 74 -27.94 8.12 -28.60
C ALA A 74 -28.16 8.29 -30.09
N VAL A 75 -29.35 8.81 -30.49
CA VAL A 75 -29.65 9.11 -31.88
C VAL A 75 -28.77 10.26 -32.40
N LEU A 76 -28.61 11.33 -31.60
CA LEU A 76 -27.73 12.44 -31.95
C LEU A 76 -26.26 11.96 -32.13
N PHE A 77 -25.79 11.13 -31.24
CA PHE A 77 -24.46 10.55 -31.34
C PHE A 77 -24.28 9.65 -32.56
N GLY A 78 -25.32 8.84 -32.90
CA GLY A 78 -25.33 8.01 -34.09
C GLY A 78 -25.26 8.84 -35.38
N VAL A 79 -26.01 9.94 -35.46
CA VAL A 79 -25.99 10.84 -36.62
C VAL A 79 -24.64 11.54 -36.76
N VAL A 80 -24.08 12.06 -35.66
CA VAL A 80 -22.74 12.68 -35.68
C VAL A 80 -21.66 11.66 -36.08
N SER A 81 -21.74 10.44 -35.57
CA SER A 81 -20.81 9.36 -35.92
C SER A 81 -20.91 9.01 -37.41
N CYS A 82 -22.11 8.90 -37.98
CA CYS A 82 -22.31 8.65 -39.41
C CYS A 82 -21.73 9.79 -40.28
N ILE A 83 -21.90 11.05 -39.88
CA ILE A 83 -21.35 12.21 -40.62
C ILE A 83 -19.80 12.18 -40.56
N VAL A 84 -19.23 11.90 -39.38
CA VAL A 84 -17.76 11.77 -39.22
C VAL A 84 -17.24 10.62 -40.09
N PHE A 85 -17.89 9.45 -40.07
CA PHE A 85 -17.54 8.32 -40.94
C PHE A 85 -17.65 8.63 -42.42
N ALA A 86 -18.72 9.33 -42.84
CA ALA A 86 -18.94 9.71 -44.23
C ALA A 86 -17.86 10.68 -44.76
N ILE A 87 -17.30 11.54 -43.88
CA ILE A 87 -16.21 12.44 -44.21
C ILE A 87 -14.82 11.73 -44.15
N LEU A 88 -14.63 10.85 -43.18
CA LEU A 88 -13.36 10.12 -43.01
C LEU A 88 -13.13 8.98 -44.01
N LEU A 89 -14.22 8.24 -44.40
CA LEU A 89 -14.12 7.12 -45.32
C LEU A 89 -13.45 7.45 -46.66
N PRO A 90 -13.81 8.54 -47.38
CA PRO A 90 -13.12 8.91 -48.60
C PRO A 90 -11.67 9.35 -48.39
N ILE A 91 -11.36 9.94 -47.23
CA ILE A 91 -9.98 10.33 -46.88
C ILE A 91 -9.13 9.08 -46.55
N ILE A 92 -9.68 8.13 -45.83
CA ILE A 92 -9.02 6.85 -45.50
C ILE A 92 -8.86 5.98 -46.74
N ASN A 93 -9.88 5.90 -47.62
CA ASN A 93 -9.78 5.18 -48.90
C ASN A 93 -8.75 5.80 -49.85
N ASN A 94 -8.56 7.12 -49.82
CA ASN A 94 -7.52 7.79 -50.60
C ASN A 94 -6.11 7.58 -49.98
N LEU A 95 -6.03 7.38 -48.66
CA LEU A 95 -4.75 7.14 -47.95
C LEU A 95 -4.35 5.66 -47.93
N LEU A 96 -5.33 4.75 -47.97
CA LEU A 96 -5.14 3.29 -47.89
C LEU A 96 -5.44 2.54 -49.19
N SER A 97 -5.56 3.23 -50.34
CA SER A 97 -5.60 2.49 -51.60
C SER A 97 -4.22 1.94 -51.91
N PRO A 98 -3.98 0.67 -51.70
CA PRO A 98 -2.87 -0.01 -52.36
C PRO A 98 -3.20 -0.01 -53.84
N GLY A 99 -2.30 0.55 -54.65
CA GLY A 99 -2.44 0.54 -56.10
C GLY A 99 -2.86 -0.85 -56.56
N GLY A 100 -3.92 -0.90 -57.35
CA GLY A 100 -4.55 -2.12 -57.81
C GLY A 100 -3.53 -3.10 -58.40
N ASN A 101 -3.45 -4.26 -57.82
CA ASN A 101 -2.83 -5.40 -58.45
C ASN A 101 -3.80 -5.93 -59.49
N GLU A 102 -3.70 -5.43 -60.74
CA GLU A 102 -4.22 -6.16 -61.89
C GLU A 102 -3.44 -7.47 -62.03
N ALA A 103 -4.21 -8.54 -62.14
CA ALA A 103 -3.70 -9.89 -62.40
C ALA A 103 -2.81 -9.88 -63.64
N LYS A 104 -1.50 -10.11 -63.50
CA LYS A 104 -0.60 -10.31 -64.59
C LYS A 104 -0.90 -11.63 -65.27
N THR A 105 -1.58 -11.53 -66.41
CA THR A 105 -1.61 -12.61 -67.42
C THR A 105 -0.19 -12.77 -67.99
N VAL A 106 0.38 -13.95 -67.85
CA VAL A 106 1.68 -14.30 -68.44
C VAL A 106 1.47 -14.47 -69.94
N THR A 107 1.97 -13.52 -70.75
CA THR A 107 2.18 -13.71 -72.18
C THR A 107 3.67 -13.82 -72.46
N LEU A 108 4.03 -14.80 -73.30
CA LEU A 108 5.37 -15.12 -73.75
C LEU A 108 6.04 -13.96 -74.53
N PRO A 109 7.37 -13.87 -74.56
CA PRO A 109 8.08 -12.74 -75.07
C PRO A 109 8.03 -12.64 -76.60
N GLU A 110 7.51 -11.53 -77.10
CA GLU A 110 7.79 -11.09 -78.43
C GLU A 110 8.93 -10.09 -78.45
N THR A 111 9.73 -10.20 -79.44
CA THR A 111 11.03 -9.68 -79.76
C THR A 111 11.08 -8.13 -79.76
N THR A 112 12.05 -7.58 -79.05
CA THR A 112 12.65 -6.30 -79.07
C THR A 112 12.39 -5.37 -80.26
N VAL A 113 11.83 -4.20 -79.97
CA VAL A 113 12.17 -2.95 -80.61
C VAL A 113 12.64 -1.99 -79.51
N SER A 114 13.87 -1.56 -79.56
CA SER A 114 14.46 -0.53 -78.70
C SER A 114 13.84 0.79 -79.07
N GLU A 115 12.80 1.23 -78.31
CA GLU A 115 12.39 2.63 -78.30
C GLU A 115 13.42 3.41 -77.50
N GLU A 116 14.11 4.34 -78.17
CA GLU A 116 14.92 5.38 -77.54
C GLU A 116 13.99 6.28 -76.75
N LEU A 117 14.06 6.18 -75.41
CA LEU A 117 13.34 7.04 -74.48
C LEU A 117 13.70 8.48 -74.74
N THR A 118 12.69 9.34 -74.86
CA THR A 118 12.87 10.78 -75.02
C THR A 118 13.57 11.36 -73.76
N PRO A 119 14.32 12.47 -73.86
CA PRO A 119 14.98 13.07 -72.72
C PRO A 119 14.04 13.40 -71.55
N GLU A 120 12.78 13.65 -71.81
CA GLU A 120 11.73 13.89 -70.78
C GLU A 120 11.36 12.63 -70.02
N GLU A 121 11.20 11.49 -70.70
CA GLU A 121 10.92 10.19 -70.09
C GLU A 121 12.11 9.64 -69.27
N MET A 122 13.34 9.97 -69.64
CA MET A 122 14.54 9.65 -68.85
C MET A 122 14.59 10.46 -67.55
N VAL A 123 14.18 11.72 -67.59
CA VAL A 123 14.10 12.59 -66.39
C VAL A 123 12.99 12.14 -65.44
N GLU A 124 11.84 11.76 -65.99
CA GLU A 124 10.71 11.27 -65.20
C GLU A 124 11.04 9.94 -64.51
N LYS A 125 11.67 9.02 -65.22
CA LYS A 125 12.10 7.70 -64.72
C LYS A 125 13.26 7.81 -63.70
N SER A 126 14.11 8.81 -63.81
CA SER A 126 15.13 9.10 -62.79
C SER A 126 14.52 9.70 -61.54
N ARG A 127 13.53 10.59 -61.67
CA ARG A 127 12.74 11.12 -60.54
C ARG A 127 11.99 10.04 -59.82
N GLU A 128 11.31 9.13 -60.52
CA GLU A 128 10.60 8.00 -59.91
C GLU A 128 11.54 7.06 -59.16
N ARG A 129 12.77 6.88 -59.67
CA ARG A 129 13.80 6.10 -58.95
C ARG A 129 14.29 6.83 -57.69
N GLU A 130 14.59 8.12 -57.78
CA GLU A 130 15.00 8.91 -56.63
C GLU A 130 13.92 8.92 -55.54
N VAL A 131 12.64 9.11 -55.90
CA VAL A 131 11.51 9.04 -54.95
C VAL A 131 11.32 7.63 -54.36
N SER A 132 11.54 6.59 -55.15
CA SER A 132 11.45 5.21 -54.69
C SER A 132 12.60 4.84 -53.72
N GLU A 133 13.82 5.30 -54.02
CA GLU A 133 14.98 5.11 -53.15
C GLU A 133 14.89 5.90 -51.86
N GLU A 134 14.37 7.15 -51.93
CA GLU A 134 14.12 7.98 -50.74
C GLU A 134 13.03 7.35 -49.84
N LYS A 135 11.96 6.84 -50.46
CA LYS A 135 10.88 6.15 -49.72
C LYS A 135 11.37 4.87 -49.03
N ALA A 136 12.22 4.09 -49.71
CA ALA A 136 12.83 2.89 -49.14
C ALA A 136 13.76 3.23 -47.96
N ARG A 137 14.50 4.35 -48.05
CA ARG A 137 15.35 4.86 -46.95
C ARG A 137 14.53 5.28 -45.75
N ILE A 138 13.42 6.01 -45.98
CA ILE A 138 12.54 6.46 -44.92
C ILE A 138 11.85 5.25 -44.26
N GLU A 139 11.44 4.23 -45.02
CA GLU A 139 10.86 2.99 -44.47
C GLU A 139 11.89 2.22 -43.63
N ASP A 140 13.14 2.12 -44.07
CA ASP A 140 14.21 1.43 -43.33
C ASP A 140 14.60 2.19 -42.05
N GLU A 141 14.65 3.52 -42.12
CA GLU A 141 14.90 4.41 -40.97
C GLU A 141 13.73 4.36 -39.98
N LEU A 142 12.48 4.29 -40.46
CA LEU A 142 11.28 4.14 -39.62
C LEU A 142 11.24 2.76 -38.96
N GLU A 143 11.60 1.69 -39.67
CA GLU A 143 11.68 0.34 -39.15
C GLU A 143 12.78 0.23 -38.08
N SER A 144 13.94 0.85 -38.29
CA SER A 144 15.01 0.92 -37.30
C SER A 144 14.60 1.70 -36.03
N LEU A 145 13.85 2.79 -36.18
CA LEU A 145 13.33 3.60 -35.06
C LEU A 145 12.18 2.86 -34.32
N LEU A 146 11.41 2.04 -35.02
CA LEU A 146 10.38 1.21 -34.41
C LEU A 146 10.99 0.04 -33.63
N ASP A 147 12.03 -0.61 -34.17
CA ASP A 147 12.79 -1.67 -33.48
C ASP A 147 13.50 -1.15 -32.24
N GLU A 148 14.00 0.10 -32.26
CA GLU A 148 14.59 0.75 -31.07
C GLU A 148 13.55 1.09 -30.00
N LYS A 149 12.28 1.30 -30.38
CA LYS A 149 11.17 1.56 -29.45
C LYS A 149 10.47 0.31 -28.93
N ILE A 150 10.66 -0.84 -29.55
CA ILE A 150 10.12 -2.11 -29.03
C ILE A 150 10.96 -2.53 -27.83
N ILE A 151 10.33 -2.65 -26.66
CA ILE A 151 10.99 -3.16 -25.46
C ILE A 151 11.41 -4.61 -25.71
N GLY A 152 12.62 -4.80 -26.20
CA GLY A 152 13.22 -6.09 -26.41
C GLY A 152 13.77 -6.70 -25.11
N VAL A 153 14.23 -7.93 -25.18
CA VAL A 153 14.83 -8.65 -24.04
C VAL A 153 16.02 -7.87 -23.42
N GLU A 154 16.79 -7.17 -24.24
CA GLU A 154 17.94 -6.39 -23.75
C GLU A 154 17.51 -5.15 -22.94
N GLN A 155 16.46 -4.45 -23.32
CA GLN A 155 15.91 -3.34 -22.54
C GLN A 155 15.33 -3.87 -21.23
N GLN A 156 14.62 -5.02 -21.26
CA GLN A 156 14.10 -5.64 -20.04
C GLN A 156 15.24 -6.03 -19.09
N LYS A 157 16.34 -6.58 -19.58
CA LYS A 157 17.53 -6.90 -18.77
C LYS A 157 18.13 -5.64 -18.14
N ARG A 158 18.23 -4.54 -18.90
CA ARG A 158 18.75 -3.26 -18.37
C ARG A 158 17.86 -2.69 -17.28
N ILE A 159 16.54 -2.69 -17.48
CA ILE A 159 15.57 -2.26 -16.46
C ILE A 159 15.73 -3.12 -15.20
N SER A 160 15.73 -4.45 -15.35
CA SER A 160 15.87 -5.37 -14.21
C SER A 160 17.21 -5.18 -13.48
N ALA A 161 18.30 -4.96 -14.21
CA ALA A 161 19.62 -4.70 -13.62
C ALA A 161 19.64 -3.36 -12.85
N SER A 162 19.01 -2.31 -13.40
CA SER A 162 18.91 -1.00 -12.73
C SER A 162 18.08 -1.09 -11.43
N LEU A 163 16.95 -1.80 -11.46
CA LEU A 163 16.13 -2.02 -10.26
C LEU A 163 16.88 -2.84 -9.20
N GLN A 164 17.61 -3.87 -9.63
CA GLN A 164 18.44 -4.66 -8.73
C GLN A 164 19.56 -3.84 -8.11
N GLN A 165 20.24 -3.00 -8.89
CA GLN A 165 21.28 -2.11 -8.40
C GLN A 165 20.70 -1.11 -7.39
N LEU A 166 19.55 -0.50 -7.68
CA LEU A 166 18.87 0.43 -6.76
C LEU A 166 18.53 -0.25 -5.42
N ALA A 167 18.02 -1.47 -5.46
CA ALA A 167 17.74 -2.25 -4.26
C ALA A 167 19.01 -2.52 -3.44
N LEU A 168 20.13 -2.85 -4.10
CA LEU A 168 21.43 -3.04 -3.45
C LEU A 168 21.98 -1.74 -2.85
N GLU A 169 21.88 -0.62 -3.56
CA GLU A 169 22.32 0.69 -3.05
C GLU A 169 21.49 1.14 -1.83
N SER A 170 20.24 0.70 -1.77
CA SER A 170 19.31 0.98 -0.68
C SER A 170 19.47 0.02 0.51
N SER A 171 20.21 -1.08 0.37
CA SER A 171 20.37 -2.08 1.44
C SER A 171 21.07 -1.51 2.69
N GLY A 172 21.98 -0.56 2.51
CA GLY A 172 22.71 0.04 3.64
C GLY A 172 21.84 0.87 4.60
N MET A 173 20.60 1.20 4.23
CA MET A 173 19.63 1.84 5.14
C MET A 173 18.72 0.83 5.87
N ILE A 174 18.82 -0.47 5.54
CA ILE A 174 18.02 -1.53 6.14
C ILE A 174 18.92 -2.33 7.09
N ALA A 175 18.48 -2.50 8.33
CA ALA A 175 19.13 -3.34 9.30
C ALA A 175 18.26 -4.58 9.60
N SER A 176 18.91 -5.69 9.90
CA SER A 176 18.25 -6.87 10.45
C SER A 176 18.13 -6.71 11.97
N VAL A 177 16.92 -6.72 12.49
CA VAL A 177 16.65 -6.60 13.92
C VAL A 177 16.21 -7.95 14.46
N SER A 178 16.98 -8.49 15.40
CA SER A 178 16.72 -9.79 16.01
C SER A 178 16.25 -9.62 17.44
N ARG A 179 15.07 -10.14 17.73
CA ARG A 179 14.53 -10.31 19.06
C ARG A 179 15.08 -11.62 19.63
N ILE A 180 15.72 -11.55 20.80
CA ILE A 180 16.16 -12.70 21.55
C ILE A 180 15.25 -12.85 22.76
N THR A 181 14.58 -14.00 22.85
CA THR A 181 13.81 -14.40 24.02
C THR A 181 14.48 -15.60 24.66
N SER A 182 14.71 -15.52 25.98
CA SER A 182 15.22 -16.64 26.75
C SER A 182 14.05 -17.45 27.29
N ASP A 183 14.00 -18.72 26.95
CA ASP A 183 12.96 -19.63 27.43
C ASP A 183 13.64 -20.84 28.13
N THR A 184 12.86 -21.58 28.88
CA THR A 184 13.35 -22.75 29.61
C THR A 184 12.53 -23.95 29.14
N ASP A 185 13.21 -25.00 28.71
CA ASP A 185 12.55 -26.22 28.28
C ASP A 185 11.98 -27.05 29.44
N TRP A 186 11.32 -28.15 29.12
CA TRP A 186 10.77 -29.09 30.10
C TRP A 186 11.84 -29.69 31.04
N PHE A 187 13.11 -29.70 30.61
CA PHE A 187 14.26 -30.20 31.39
C PHE A 187 14.93 -29.10 32.19
N ASN A 188 14.38 -27.88 32.20
CA ASN A 188 14.96 -26.69 32.83
C ASN A 188 16.26 -26.22 32.20
N ASP A 189 16.50 -26.60 30.94
CA ASP A 189 17.59 -26.05 30.11
C ASP A 189 17.17 -24.78 29.44
N SER A 190 17.95 -23.71 29.56
CA SER A 190 17.68 -22.41 28.90
C SER A 190 18.08 -22.51 27.45
N TYR A 191 17.14 -22.07 26.54
CA TYR A 191 17.43 -21.91 25.14
C TYR A 191 17.02 -20.51 24.68
N GLU A 192 17.68 -20.00 23.67
CA GLU A 192 17.40 -18.70 23.06
C GLU A 192 16.69 -18.91 21.72
N ASN A 193 15.54 -18.23 21.55
CA ASN A 193 14.88 -18.10 20.26
C ASN A 193 15.27 -16.76 19.63
N LYS A 194 15.58 -16.78 18.33
CA LYS A 194 15.95 -15.61 17.56
C LYS A 194 14.95 -15.41 16.42
N ASP A 195 14.07 -14.41 16.56
CA ASP A 195 13.19 -13.93 15.49
C ASP A 195 13.80 -12.69 14.86
N THR A 196 13.72 -12.58 13.55
CA THR A 196 14.39 -11.52 12.80
C THR A 196 13.41 -10.76 11.91
N VAL A 197 13.43 -9.43 11.98
CA VAL A 197 12.63 -8.51 11.19
C VAL A 197 13.49 -7.42 10.55
N SER A 198 12.91 -6.63 9.66
CA SER A 198 13.61 -5.52 9.02
C SER A 198 13.39 -4.23 9.80
N GLY A 199 14.47 -3.50 10.06
CA GLY A 199 14.47 -2.16 10.63
C GLY A 199 15.03 -1.14 9.63
N LEU A 200 14.60 0.13 9.74
CA LEU A 200 15.07 1.25 8.93
C LEU A 200 16.02 2.13 9.73
N VAL A 201 17.18 2.41 9.21
CA VAL A 201 18.09 3.42 9.78
C VAL A 201 17.53 4.81 9.52
N THR A 202 16.89 5.41 10.53
CA THR A 202 16.25 6.73 10.40
C THR A 202 17.21 7.88 10.66
N LYS A 203 18.25 7.65 11.48
CA LYS A 203 19.22 8.69 11.85
C LYS A 203 20.55 8.07 12.22
N LYS A 204 21.62 8.71 11.79
CA LYS A 204 23.01 8.35 12.14
C LYS A 204 23.72 9.57 12.67
N THR A 205 24.19 9.47 13.91
CA THR A 205 24.94 10.53 14.60
C THR A 205 26.36 10.06 14.92
N SER A 206 27.20 10.95 15.43
CA SER A 206 28.54 10.56 15.93
C SER A 206 28.48 9.61 17.14
N THR A 207 27.36 9.53 17.84
CA THR A 207 27.21 8.78 19.11
C THR A 207 26.33 7.54 18.99
N ALA A 208 25.39 7.51 18.06
CA ALA A 208 24.44 6.41 17.90
C ALA A 208 23.85 6.34 16.49
N VAL A 209 23.33 5.16 16.16
CA VAL A 209 22.44 4.89 15.03
C VAL A 209 21.05 4.61 15.57
N TYR A 210 20.02 5.18 14.93
CA TYR A 210 18.62 4.97 15.28
C TYR A 210 17.95 4.09 14.24
N VAL A 211 17.19 3.10 14.69
CA VAL A 211 16.56 2.10 13.81
C VAL A 211 15.08 1.97 14.16
N LEU A 212 14.22 2.25 13.18
CA LEU A 212 12.77 2.13 13.29
C LEU A 212 12.33 0.68 13.06
N VAL A 213 11.47 0.16 13.93
CA VAL A 213 10.86 -1.17 13.84
C VAL A 213 9.39 -1.14 14.28
N GLN A 214 8.64 -2.17 13.96
CA GLN A 214 7.33 -2.40 14.57
C GLN A 214 7.50 -2.87 16.02
N SER A 215 6.76 -2.28 16.97
CA SER A 215 6.86 -2.62 18.41
C SER A 215 6.60 -4.10 18.66
N LYS A 216 5.60 -4.68 17.99
CA LYS A 216 5.27 -6.12 18.07
C LYS A 216 6.45 -7.02 17.74
N SER A 217 7.35 -6.59 16.88
CA SER A 217 8.50 -7.38 16.44
C SER A 217 9.58 -7.56 17.51
N ILE A 218 9.55 -6.72 18.53
CA ILE A 218 10.51 -6.72 19.64
C ILE A 218 9.83 -6.91 21.01
N GLU A 219 8.54 -7.19 21.02
CA GLU A 219 7.77 -7.48 22.25
C GLU A 219 8.37 -8.68 22.97
N ASP A 220 8.42 -8.62 24.31
CA ASP A 220 9.01 -9.66 25.19
C ASP A 220 10.50 -9.98 24.91
N ALA A 221 11.21 -9.11 24.21
CA ALA A 221 12.64 -9.29 23.97
C ALA A 221 13.43 -9.19 25.27
N SER A 222 14.21 -10.23 25.62
CA SER A 222 15.22 -10.14 26.67
C SER A 222 16.43 -9.32 26.23
N ARG A 223 16.75 -9.38 24.92
CA ARG A 223 17.79 -8.62 24.26
C ARG A 223 17.39 -8.32 22.82
N ILE A 224 17.81 -7.16 22.30
CA ILE A 224 17.60 -6.75 20.92
C ILE A 224 18.95 -6.58 20.26
N LEU A 225 19.20 -7.34 19.18
CA LEU A 225 20.42 -7.24 18.37
C LEU A 225 20.08 -6.63 17.01
N VAL A 226 20.87 -5.66 16.61
CA VAL A 226 20.79 -5.04 15.27
C VAL A 226 22.01 -5.50 14.48
N THR A 227 21.76 -6.13 13.35
CA THR A 227 22.79 -6.57 12.39
C THR A 227 22.73 -5.65 11.19
N PHE A 228 23.81 -4.94 10.94
CA PHE A 228 24.00 -4.09 9.79
C PHE A 228 24.58 -4.87 8.60
N GLU A 229 24.74 -4.20 7.47
CA GLU A 229 25.43 -4.74 6.31
C GLU A 229 26.79 -5.35 6.73
N GLU A 230 27.24 -6.38 6.01
CA GLU A 230 28.47 -7.14 6.32
C GLU A 230 28.42 -7.97 7.62
N GLY A 231 27.25 -8.08 8.27
CA GLY A 231 27.06 -8.93 9.44
C GLY A 231 27.55 -8.35 10.76
N ALA A 232 27.78 -7.03 10.83
CA ALA A 232 28.15 -6.36 12.06
C ALA A 232 26.97 -6.33 13.05
N GLU A 233 27.03 -7.11 14.11
CA GLU A 233 26.00 -7.15 15.16
C GLU A 233 26.33 -6.18 16.31
N ALA A 234 25.32 -5.48 16.79
CA ALA A 234 25.40 -4.62 17.97
C ALA A 234 24.10 -4.68 18.77
N GLU A 235 24.23 -4.59 20.10
CA GLU A 235 23.07 -4.53 21.00
C GLU A 235 22.41 -3.16 20.94
N ALA A 236 21.07 -3.15 20.94
CA ALA A 236 20.25 -1.95 20.87
C ALA A 236 19.43 -1.76 22.13
N GLU A 237 19.15 -0.50 22.43
CA GLU A 237 18.26 -0.05 23.49
C GLU A 237 17.03 0.60 22.85
N ILE A 238 15.88 0.61 23.54
CA ILE A 238 14.70 1.34 23.09
C ILE A 238 14.94 2.82 23.36
N ALA A 239 14.91 3.65 22.31
CA ALA A 239 14.96 5.11 22.41
C ALA A 239 13.60 5.70 22.74
N GLY A 240 12.55 5.20 22.08
CA GLY A 240 11.17 5.58 22.29
C GLY A 240 10.22 4.63 21.59
N SER A 241 9.00 4.54 22.09
CA SER A 241 7.91 3.74 21.52
C SER A 241 6.65 4.58 21.44
N ASP A 242 5.82 4.29 20.44
CA ASP A 242 4.52 4.91 20.26
C ASP A 242 3.45 3.80 20.14
N SER A 243 2.54 3.77 21.12
CA SER A 243 1.49 2.74 21.22
C SER A 243 0.46 2.87 20.11
N GLU A 244 0.16 4.09 19.69
CA GLU A 244 -0.89 4.38 18.72
C GLU A 244 -0.51 3.89 17.33
N THR A 245 0.70 4.21 16.90
CA THR A 245 1.23 3.71 15.63
C THR A 245 1.77 2.28 15.73
N GLY A 246 2.08 1.81 16.94
CA GLY A 246 2.73 0.52 17.18
C GLY A 246 4.17 0.48 16.64
N LEU A 247 4.87 1.60 16.75
CA LEU A 247 6.25 1.75 16.29
C LEU A 247 7.21 1.96 17.46
N THR A 248 8.44 1.52 17.26
CA THR A 248 9.55 1.71 18.22
C THR A 248 10.80 2.14 17.47
N VAL A 249 11.51 3.12 18.02
CA VAL A 249 12.85 3.49 17.59
C VAL A 249 13.85 2.89 18.56
N LEU A 250 14.78 2.14 18.00
CA LEU A 250 15.94 1.56 18.71
C LEU A 250 17.13 2.48 18.59
N ARG A 251 17.94 2.57 19.64
CA ARG A 251 19.21 3.28 19.68
C ARG A 251 20.34 2.27 19.79
N VAL A 252 21.24 2.29 18.81
CA VAL A 252 22.47 1.48 18.81
C VAL A 252 23.66 2.40 19.08
N PRO A 253 24.36 2.26 20.20
CA PRO A 253 25.55 3.07 20.49
C PRO A 253 26.60 2.91 19.40
N MET A 254 27.15 4.02 18.89
CA MET A 254 28.19 3.97 17.84
C MET A 254 29.44 3.20 18.30
N SER A 255 29.71 3.20 19.60
CA SER A 255 30.83 2.47 20.19
C SER A 255 30.71 0.95 20.07
N SER A 256 29.50 0.40 20.03
CA SER A 256 29.23 -1.04 19.89
C SER A 256 29.28 -1.52 18.43
N ILE A 257 29.33 -0.62 17.46
CA ILE A 257 29.41 -0.94 16.04
C ILE A 257 30.88 -1.02 15.61
N PRO A 258 31.34 -2.08 14.94
CA PRO A 258 32.67 -2.15 14.37
C PRO A 258 33.01 -1.00 13.44
N ALA A 259 34.26 -0.53 13.43
CA ALA A 259 34.64 0.69 12.74
C ALA A 259 34.46 0.62 11.20
N ASP A 260 34.74 -0.54 10.63
CA ASP A 260 34.56 -0.88 9.22
C ASP A 260 33.08 -0.83 8.79
N ALA A 261 32.19 -1.37 9.62
CA ALA A 261 30.76 -1.36 9.36
C ALA A 261 30.10 0.04 9.48
N ARG A 262 30.73 0.96 10.22
CA ARG A 262 30.15 2.31 10.38
C ARG A 262 30.03 3.08 9.08
N GLU A 263 30.93 2.86 8.12
CA GLU A 263 30.95 3.58 6.84
C GLU A 263 29.85 3.08 5.91
N THR A 264 29.47 1.81 5.97
CA THR A 264 28.43 1.21 5.11
C THR A 264 27.00 1.55 5.56
N ILE A 265 26.79 1.90 6.83
CA ILE A 265 25.48 2.29 7.37
C ILE A 265 25.05 3.63 6.76
N LYS A 266 23.92 3.62 6.06
CA LYS A 266 23.31 4.79 5.43
C LYS A 266 22.04 5.18 6.18
N GLU A 267 21.86 6.50 6.36
CA GLU A 267 20.59 7.05 6.82
C GLU A 267 19.58 7.00 5.68
N ALA A 268 18.34 6.61 5.99
CA ALA A 268 17.28 6.53 5.00
C ALA A 268 16.89 7.91 4.48
N VAL A 269 16.87 8.03 3.16
CA VAL A 269 16.28 9.18 2.51
C VAL A 269 14.79 8.93 2.36
N THR A 270 13.96 9.76 2.99
CA THR A 270 12.50 9.63 2.92
C THR A 270 11.95 10.44 1.75
N GLY A 271 11.16 9.80 0.92
CA GLY A 271 10.39 10.41 -0.16
C GLY A 271 9.04 10.95 0.33
N LEU A 272 8.25 11.46 -0.59
CA LEU A 272 6.85 11.80 -0.35
C LEU A 272 6.01 10.53 -0.42
N SER A 273 5.04 10.39 0.49
CA SER A 273 4.09 9.26 0.51
C SER A 273 2.67 9.73 0.22
N ALA A 274 1.75 9.61 1.14
CA ALA A 274 0.34 9.87 0.91
C ALA A 274 0.05 11.21 0.20
N GLY A 275 -0.93 11.22 -0.67
CA GLY A 275 -1.34 12.40 -1.45
C GLY A 275 -0.35 12.85 -2.53
N SER A 276 0.87 12.32 -2.54
CA SER A 276 1.93 12.68 -3.50
C SER A 276 2.33 11.51 -4.40
N ILE A 277 2.13 10.27 -3.96
CA ILE A 277 2.32 9.08 -4.79
C ILE A 277 1.10 8.88 -5.66
N VAL A 278 1.33 8.81 -6.96
CA VAL A 278 0.27 8.53 -7.93
C VAL A 278 -0.01 7.03 -7.96
N THR A 279 -1.29 6.64 -7.93
CA THR A 279 -1.70 5.25 -8.20
C THR A 279 -1.09 4.76 -9.51
N GLY A 280 -0.50 3.57 -9.50
CA GLY A 280 0.28 3.03 -10.62
C GLY A 280 1.78 3.37 -10.57
N ALA A 281 2.24 4.17 -9.59
CA ALA A 281 3.66 4.45 -9.42
C ALA A 281 4.44 3.16 -9.08
N PRO A 282 5.59 2.91 -9.71
CA PRO A 282 6.42 1.76 -9.41
C PRO A 282 7.10 1.90 -8.05
N VAL A 283 7.13 0.80 -7.31
CA VAL A 283 7.80 0.71 -6.01
C VAL A 283 8.59 -0.59 -5.89
N ILE A 284 9.58 -0.58 -5.02
CA ILE A 284 10.39 -1.75 -4.67
C ILE A 284 10.18 -2.02 -3.18
N ALA A 285 9.73 -3.22 -2.85
CA ALA A 285 9.66 -3.70 -1.48
C ALA A 285 11.01 -4.33 -1.10
N ILE A 286 11.64 -3.81 -0.06
CA ILE A 286 12.95 -4.24 0.46
C ILE A 286 12.88 -4.56 1.95
N GLY A 287 13.75 -5.44 2.39
CA GLY A 287 13.79 -5.92 3.79
C GLY A 287 13.34 -7.37 3.90
N SER A 288 12.12 -7.62 4.36
CA SER A 288 11.54 -8.97 4.50
C SER A 288 10.12 -9.06 3.91
N PRO A 289 9.85 -8.59 2.69
CA PRO A 289 8.50 -8.63 2.11
C PRO A 289 7.97 -10.06 1.93
N THR A 290 8.85 -11.06 1.79
CA THR A 290 8.48 -12.48 1.72
C THR A 290 8.54 -13.19 3.07
N GLY A 291 8.81 -12.49 4.16
CA GLY A 291 9.10 -13.06 5.47
C GLY A 291 10.55 -13.50 5.66
N THR A 292 11.40 -13.33 4.64
CA THR A 292 12.84 -13.63 4.71
C THR A 292 13.62 -12.34 4.53
N PHE A 293 14.54 -12.04 5.46
CA PHE A 293 15.40 -10.86 5.40
C PHE A 293 16.27 -10.86 4.12
N GLY A 294 16.43 -9.69 3.51
CA GLY A 294 17.16 -9.49 2.26
C GLY A 294 16.34 -9.79 1.01
N SER A 295 15.04 -10.10 1.13
CA SER A 295 14.18 -10.27 -0.05
C SER A 295 13.81 -8.93 -0.68
N VAL A 296 13.67 -8.93 -2.01
CA VAL A 296 13.32 -7.76 -2.83
C VAL A 296 12.22 -8.15 -3.80
N ILE A 297 11.17 -7.33 -3.90
CA ILE A 297 10.08 -7.53 -4.86
C ILE A 297 9.74 -6.19 -5.51
N TYR A 298 9.40 -6.23 -6.78
CA TYR A 298 8.98 -5.05 -7.56
C TYR A 298 7.48 -5.09 -7.81
N GLY A 299 6.84 -3.94 -7.80
CA GLY A 299 5.43 -3.80 -8.12
C GLY A 299 5.02 -2.33 -8.22
N ASN A 300 3.71 -2.07 -8.10
CA ASN A 300 3.14 -0.75 -8.23
C ASN A 300 2.20 -0.44 -7.08
N VAL A 301 2.02 0.83 -6.79
CA VAL A 301 1.00 1.33 -5.86
C VAL A 301 -0.36 1.19 -6.50
N THR A 302 -1.30 0.53 -5.83
CA THR A 302 -2.69 0.35 -6.30
C THR A 302 -3.66 1.37 -5.72
N ALA A 303 -3.39 1.86 -4.50
CA ALA A 303 -4.08 2.99 -3.88
C ALA A 303 -3.14 3.67 -2.87
N ALA A 304 -3.30 4.98 -2.67
CA ALA A 304 -2.37 5.80 -1.89
C ALA A 304 -3.02 6.61 -0.75
N ASP A 305 -4.32 6.83 -0.76
CA ASP A 305 -5.00 7.78 0.13
C ASP A 305 -5.99 7.09 1.08
N ILE A 306 -5.61 5.92 1.60
CA ILE A 306 -6.44 5.19 2.57
C ILE A 306 -6.11 5.73 3.96
N ASN A 307 -6.98 6.58 4.51
CA ASN A 307 -6.81 7.10 5.86
C ASN A 307 -6.93 5.98 6.90
N LEU A 308 -5.97 5.92 7.82
CA LEU A 308 -5.98 5.02 8.97
C LEU A 308 -6.56 5.75 10.18
N GLU A 309 -7.58 5.18 10.80
CA GLU A 309 -8.19 5.74 12.02
C GLU A 309 -7.29 5.52 13.25
N ILE A 310 -6.11 6.17 13.25
CA ILE A 310 -5.15 6.14 14.36
C ILE A 310 -5.37 7.39 15.21
N LEU A 311 -5.44 7.21 16.54
CA LEU A 311 -5.69 8.29 17.48
C LEU A 311 -4.64 9.39 17.38
N ASP A 312 -5.11 10.63 17.35
CA ASP A 312 -4.29 11.84 17.32
C ASP A 312 -3.23 11.86 16.20
N ASN A 313 -3.54 11.19 15.09
CA ASN A 313 -2.66 11.10 13.92
C ASN A 313 -3.44 11.27 12.61
N ASP A 314 -2.72 11.64 11.55
CA ASP A 314 -3.23 11.76 10.18
C ASP A 314 -2.35 10.88 9.26
N ILE A 315 -2.55 9.58 9.37
CA ILE A 315 -1.70 8.58 8.74
C ILE A 315 -2.48 7.86 7.65
N TYR A 316 -1.83 7.66 6.52
CA TYR A 316 -2.40 7.01 5.35
C TYR A 316 -1.66 5.73 5.00
N CYS A 317 -2.40 4.80 4.43
CA CYS A 317 -1.89 3.53 3.94
C CYS A 317 -1.76 3.55 2.42
N LEU A 318 -0.68 2.94 1.95
CA LEU A 318 -0.41 2.61 0.57
C LEU A 318 -0.70 1.13 0.35
N THR A 319 -1.48 0.78 -0.66
CA THR A 319 -1.64 -0.61 -1.09
C THR A 319 -0.88 -0.86 -2.39
N THR A 320 -0.43 -2.08 -2.60
CA THR A 320 0.38 -2.45 -3.77
C THR A 320 -0.18 -3.69 -4.46
N ASP A 321 0.30 -3.99 -5.66
CA ASP A 321 0.07 -5.25 -6.37
C ASP A 321 1.10 -6.34 -6.01
N ILE A 322 1.94 -6.09 -5.00
CA ILE A 322 2.99 -7.00 -4.55
C ILE A 322 2.39 -8.04 -3.61
N TYR A 323 2.53 -9.31 -3.96
CA TYR A 323 2.18 -10.43 -3.09
C TYR A 323 3.34 -10.76 -2.16
N GLY A 324 3.12 -10.72 -0.85
CA GLY A 324 4.13 -10.96 0.18
C GLY A 324 3.71 -11.97 1.24
N SER A 325 4.48 -12.06 2.30
CA SER A 325 4.13 -12.84 3.49
C SER A 325 3.08 -12.12 4.33
N LYS A 326 2.26 -12.88 5.05
CA LYS A 326 1.39 -12.30 6.10
C LYS A 326 2.20 -11.65 7.24
N ASP A 327 3.45 -12.09 7.44
CA ASP A 327 4.39 -11.57 8.43
C ASP A 327 5.46 -10.71 7.74
N ALA A 328 5.12 -10.09 6.61
CA ALA A 328 6.03 -9.21 5.88
C ALA A 328 6.41 -8.00 6.72
N THR A 329 7.69 -7.68 6.71
CA THR A 329 8.26 -6.44 7.27
C THR A 329 9.20 -5.83 6.26
N GLY A 330 9.50 -4.53 6.41
CA GLY A 330 10.38 -3.83 5.50
C GLY A 330 9.77 -2.54 4.99
N PHE A 331 10.24 -2.09 3.85
CA PHE A 331 9.94 -0.75 3.38
C PHE A 331 9.70 -0.74 1.87
N LEU A 332 8.85 0.19 1.44
CA LEU A 332 8.67 0.53 0.03
C LEU A 332 9.60 1.69 -0.32
N ILE A 333 10.36 1.57 -1.39
CA ILE A 333 11.15 2.65 -1.97
C ILE A 333 10.64 2.99 -3.37
N ASN A 334 10.77 4.27 -3.76
CA ASN A 334 10.52 4.72 -5.13
C ASN A 334 11.75 4.46 -6.02
N LEU A 335 11.66 4.83 -7.30
CA LEU A 335 12.78 4.65 -8.25
C LEU A 335 13.95 5.62 -8.03
N ASP A 336 13.80 6.59 -7.13
CA ASP A 336 14.90 7.47 -6.69
C ASP A 336 15.62 6.91 -5.44
N GLY A 337 15.25 5.71 -4.97
CA GLY A 337 15.81 5.08 -3.78
C GLY A 337 15.32 5.69 -2.45
N GLN A 338 14.27 6.48 -2.49
CA GLN A 338 13.70 7.12 -1.29
C GLN A 338 12.62 6.22 -0.68
N VAL A 339 12.62 6.10 0.63
CA VAL A 339 11.58 5.38 1.37
C VAL A 339 10.27 6.16 1.28
N VAL A 340 9.20 5.50 0.84
CA VAL A 340 7.86 6.07 0.71
C VAL A 340 6.85 5.46 1.67
N GLY A 341 7.11 4.25 2.18
CA GLY A 341 6.24 3.60 3.15
C GLY A 341 6.94 2.50 3.94
N MET A 342 6.42 2.23 5.13
CA MET A 342 6.79 1.10 5.96
C MET A 342 5.74 -0.01 5.81
N ILE A 343 6.17 -1.20 5.42
CA ILE A 343 5.26 -2.35 5.25
C ILE A 343 4.63 -2.71 6.58
N ASP A 344 3.29 -2.72 6.62
CA ASP A 344 2.52 -3.09 7.80
C ASP A 344 1.26 -3.88 7.41
N MET A 345 1.32 -5.17 7.61
CA MET A 345 0.26 -6.10 7.22
C MET A 345 -0.97 -6.05 8.13
N ARG A 346 -0.95 -5.29 9.22
CA ARG A 346 -2.15 -5.05 10.07
C ARG A 346 -3.26 -4.34 9.29
N TYR A 347 -2.88 -3.55 8.30
CA TYR A 347 -3.80 -2.77 7.46
C TYR A 347 -4.10 -3.43 6.11
N SER A 348 -3.70 -4.69 5.92
CA SER A 348 -4.02 -5.46 4.71
C SER A 348 -5.52 -5.76 4.63
N ASP A 349 -6.10 -5.64 3.43
CA ASP A 349 -7.50 -5.98 3.18
C ASP A 349 -7.73 -7.50 3.37
N SER A 350 -8.72 -7.84 4.19
CA SER A 350 -9.09 -9.23 4.46
C SER A 350 -9.56 -10.01 3.22
N ASN A 351 -10.02 -9.32 2.16
CA ASN A 351 -10.42 -9.94 0.89
C ASN A 351 -9.24 -10.29 0.00
N ILE A 352 -8.11 -9.60 0.18
CA ILE A 352 -6.86 -9.82 -0.57
C ILE A 352 -5.68 -9.94 0.40
N PRO A 353 -5.73 -10.89 1.35
CA PRO A 353 -4.65 -11.05 2.32
C PRO A 353 -3.35 -11.34 1.58
N ASN A 354 -2.23 -10.88 2.11
CA ASN A 354 -0.90 -11.01 1.54
C ASN A 354 -0.55 -10.05 0.38
N MET A 355 -1.46 -9.16 -0.03
CA MET A 355 -1.03 -7.98 -0.81
C MET A 355 -0.38 -7.01 0.16
N LEU A 356 0.84 -6.56 -0.17
CA LEU A 356 1.58 -5.66 0.72
C LEU A 356 0.85 -4.33 0.88
N CYS A 357 0.64 -3.97 2.15
CA CYS A 357 0.17 -2.67 2.59
C CYS A 357 1.31 -1.97 3.32
N ALA A 358 1.43 -0.67 3.18
CA ALA A 358 2.48 0.10 3.83
C ALA A 358 1.92 1.41 4.38
N VAL A 359 2.38 1.79 5.56
CA VAL A 359 2.08 3.10 6.18
C VAL A 359 3.00 4.14 5.57
N GLY A 360 2.44 5.27 5.17
CA GLY A 360 3.19 6.37 4.55
C GLY A 360 4.28 6.92 5.46
N ILE A 361 5.51 7.09 4.92
CA ILE A 361 6.65 7.49 5.74
C ILE A 361 6.62 8.98 6.09
N THR A 362 6.00 9.82 5.25
CA THR A 362 5.95 11.28 5.45
C THR A 362 5.21 11.61 6.73
N GLU A 363 4.11 10.95 6.98
CA GLU A 363 3.22 11.14 8.12
C GLU A 363 3.84 10.57 9.41
N LEU A 364 4.70 9.57 9.29
CA LEU A 364 5.43 8.98 10.42
C LEU A 364 6.64 9.81 10.88
N ARG A 365 7.13 10.76 10.09
CA ARG A 365 8.33 11.56 10.43
C ARG A 365 8.23 12.29 11.79
N PRO A 366 7.11 12.96 12.13
CA PRO A 366 6.99 13.60 13.44
C PRO A 366 7.09 12.59 14.58
N VAL A 367 6.38 11.47 14.45
CA VAL A 367 6.39 10.36 15.43
C VAL A 367 7.81 9.80 15.62
N ILE A 368 8.52 9.53 14.49
CA ILE A 368 9.89 9.02 14.50
C ILE A 368 10.83 9.97 15.21
N ARG A 369 10.80 11.28 14.87
CA ARG A 369 11.66 12.31 15.49
C ARG A 369 11.44 12.41 16.99
N ARG A 370 10.18 12.38 17.42
CA ARG A 370 9.83 12.40 18.84
C ARG A 370 10.44 11.22 19.58
N MET A 371 10.32 10.02 19.04
CA MET A 371 10.92 8.79 19.60
C MET A 371 12.45 8.84 19.62
N GLU A 372 13.09 9.40 18.58
CA GLU A 372 14.55 9.60 18.53
C GLU A 372 15.04 10.59 19.60
N ASP A 373 14.22 11.59 19.93
CA ASP A 373 14.51 12.59 20.96
C ASP A 373 14.13 12.11 22.38
N GLY A 374 13.49 10.94 22.51
CA GLY A 374 13.00 10.40 23.79
C GLY A 374 11.90 11.25 24.43
N LYS A 375 11.09 11.93 23.63
CA LYS A 375 9.99 12.79 24.10
C LYS A 375 8.68 12.01 24.07
N GLU A 376 7.83 12.27 25.06
CA GLU A 376 6.45 11.80 25.08
C GLU A 376 5.55 12.78 24.34
N LYS A 377 4.50 12.31 23.69
CA LYS A 377 3.47 13.11 23.02
C LYS A 377 2.31 13.30 23.99
N ALA A 378 1.76 14.52 24.03
CA ALA A 378 0.48 14.73 24.67
C ALA A 378 -0.61 13.95 23.93
N PHE A 379 -1.41 13.19 24.67
CA PHE A 379 -2.50 12.39 24.17
C PHE A 379 -3.83 13.08 24.39
N LEU A 380 -4.66 13.13 23.35
CA LEU A 380 -6.02 13.67 23.36
C LEU A 380 -7.07 12.56 23.24
N GLY A 381 -6.85 11.60 22.36
CA GLY A 381 -7.68 10.42 22.16
C GLY A 381 -8.82 10.62 21.18
N ILE A 382 -8.57 11.21 20.02
CA ILE A 382 -9.54 11.38 18.96
C ILE A 382 -9.06 10.77 17.62
N CYS A 383 -10.01 10.30 16.81
CA CYS A 383 -9.84 10.20 15.38
C CYS A 383 -10.67 11.27 14.70
N GLY A 384 -10.15 11.84 13.62
CA GLY A 384 -10.84 12.88 12.89
C GLY A 384 -10.39 12.97 11.44
N ILE A 385 -11.19 13.62 10.64
CA ILE A 385 -10.88 13.94 9.24
C ILE A 385 -10.86 15.45 9.04
N THR A 386 -9.99 15.91 8.16
CA THR A 386 -9.92 17.32 7.80
C THR A 386 -11.13 17.72 6.95
N VAL A 387 -11.87 18.72 7.38
CA VAL A 387 -12.92 19.40 6.61
C VAL A 387 -12.29 20.54 5.85
N THR A 388 -12.06 20.35 4.55
CA THR A 388 -11.53 21.39 3.66
C THR A 388 -12.62 22.43 3.32
N GLU A 389 -12.24 23.56 2.74
CA GLU A 389 -13.19 24.58 2.26
C GLU A 389 -14.22 23.98 1.28
N GLU A 390 -13.79 23.10 0.37
CA GLU A 390 -14.68 22.44 -0.59
C GLU A 390 -15.70 21.51 0.09
N ILE A 391 -15.25 20.74 1.10
CA ILE A 391 -16.13 19.88 1.90
C ILE A 391 -17.11 20.74 2.72
N SER A 392 -16.61 21.83 3.29
CA SER A 392 -17.37 22.80 4.08
C SER A 392 -18.52 23.40 3.27
N GLU A 393 -18.23 23.92 2.09
CA GLU A 393 -19.23 24.52 1.19
C GLU A 393 -20.28 23.49 0.68
N THR A 394 -19.83 22.25 0.46
CA THR A 394 -20.73 21.20 -0.09
C THR A 394 -21.67 20.64 0.97
N ASN A 395 -21.23 20.54 2.23
CA ASN A 395 -21.95 19.83 3.30
C ASN A 395 -22.46 20.75 4.42
N ASP A 396 -22.18 22.04 4.35
CA ASP A 396 -22.53 23.02 5.39
C ASP A 396 -21.97 22.65 6.77
N ILE A 397 -20.65 22.29 6.80
CA ILE A 397 -19.90 21.90 7.97
C ILE A 397 -18.74 22.90 8.16
N PRO A 398 -18.45 23.43 9.36
CA PRO A 398 -17.30 24.31 9.59
C PRO A 398 -15.97 23.69 9.15
N VAL A 399 -15.05 24.53 8.61
CA VAL A 399 -13.68 24.12 8.31
C VAL A 399 -12.97 23.77 9.61
N GLY A 400 -12.28 22.66 9.66
CA GLY A 400 -11.59 22.15 10.84
C GLY A 400 -11.42 20.64 10.83
N ILE A 401 -11.46 20.03 12.01
CA ILE A 401 -11.35 18.57 12.16
C ILE A 401 -12.69 18.02 12.60
N TRP A 402 -13.36 17.27 11.72
CA TRP A 402 -14.55 16.49 12.05
C TRP A 402 -14.17 15.27 12.88
N VAL A 403 -14.58 15.21 14.13
CA VAL A 403 -14.33 14.08 15.05
C VAL A 403 -15.16 12.89 14.61
N THR A 404 -14.50 11.80 14.16
CA THR A 404 -15.12 10.55 13.74
C THR A 404 -15.25 9.56 14.89
N ARG A 405 -14.29 9.58 15.82
CA ARG A 405 -14.26 8.72 17.01
C ARG A 405 -13.58 9.44 18.16
N VAL A 406 -14.05 9.18 19.36
CA VAL A 406 -13.40 9.53 20.62
C VAL A 406 -13.11 8.24 21.36
N GLU A 407 -11.91 8.08 21.87
CA GLU A 407 -11.47 6.90 22.59
C GLU A 407 -12.04 6.87 24.00
N ASP A 408 -12.41 5.69 24.47
CA ASP A 408 -12.91 5.49 25.82
C ASP A 408 -11.82 5.85 26.86
N ASP A 409 -12.22 6.43 27.98
CA ASP A 409 -11.33 6.88 29.06
C ASP A 409 -10.25 7.91 28.63
N SER A 410 -10.39 8.50 27.45
CA SER A 410 -9.45 9.52 26.94
C SER A 410 -9.69 10.92 27.54
N PRO A 411 -8.69 11.82 27.48
CA PRO A 411 -8.85 13.22 27.82
C PRO A 411 -9.98 13.92 27.08
N ALA A 412 -10.14 13.61 25.78
CA ALA A 412 -11.21 14.17 24.94
C ALA A 412 -12.59 13.74 25.45
N MET A 413 -12.76 12.46 25.79
CA MET A 413 -14.01 11.96 26.37
C MET A 413 -14.28 12.60 27.74
N ALA A 414 -13.29 12.67 28.62
CA ALA A 414 -13.42 13.27 29.93
C ALA A 414 -13.82 14.77 29.86
N ALA A 415 -13.36 15.48 28.86
CA ALA A 415 -13.70 16.87 28.57
C ALA A 415 -15.07 17.04 27.89
N GLY A 416 -15.70 15.93 27.43
CA GLY A 416 -17.03 15.95 26.81
C GLY A 416 -17.03 16.23 25.31
N ILE A 417 -15.90 16.01 24.62
CA ILE A 417 -15.83 15.99 23.16
C ILE A 417 -16.59 14.76 22.66
N GLN A 418 -17.29 14.91 21.55
CA GLN A 418 -18.18 13.88 21.01
C GLN A 418 -17.92 13.68 19.51
N LYS A 419 -18.25 12.47 19.03
CA LYS A 419 -18.33 12.22 17.60
C LYS A 419 -19.29 13.21 16.93
N GLY A 420 -18.84 13.86 15.84
CA GLY A 420 -19.59 14.87 15.12
C GLY A 420 -19.28 16.31 15.54
N ASP A 421 -18.46 16.53 16.56
CA ASP A 421 -17.89 17.86 16.82
C ASP A 421 -16.87 18.22 15.73
N VAL A 422 -16.69 19.51 15.48
CA VAL A 422 -15.63 20.01 14.60
C VAL A 422 -14.66 20.83 15.44
N ILE A 423 -13.41 20.41 15.56
CA ILE A 423 -12.37 21.15 16.25
C ILE A 423 -11.86 22.24 15.31
N VAL A 424 -12.02 23.51 15.72
CA VAL A 424 -11.67 24.68 14.92
C VAL A 424 -10.54 25.50 15.55
N GLY A 425 -10.13 25.18 16.80
CA GLY A 425 -9.06 25.89 17.48
C GLY A 425 -8.42 25.10 18.61
N TYR A 426 -7.15 25.41 18.91
CA TYR A 426 -6.33 24.86 19.98
C TYR A 426 -5.62 26.01 20.71
N GLY A 427 -6.09 26.36 21.88
CA GLY A 427 -5.71 27.63 22.55
C GLY A 427 -5.99 28.80 21.61
N ASP A 428 -5.03 29.70 21.47
CA ASP A 428 -5.15 30.87 20.58
C ASP A 428 -4.91 30.57 19.10
N LYS A 429 -4.62 29.33 18.74
CA LYS A 429 -4.27 28.91 17.35
C LYS A 429 -5.49 28.33 16.62
N PRO A 430 -5.84 28.84 15.43
CA PRO A 430 -6.88 28.21 14.62
C PRO A 430 -6.43 26.86 14.09
N ILE A 431 -7.34 25.89 14.03
CA ILE A 431 -7.13 24.56 13.48
C ILE A 431 -7.99 24.39 12.24
N THR A 432 -7.36 24.19 11.10
CA THR A 432 -8.03 23.97 9.81
C THR A 432 -7.80 22.55 9.24
N HIS A 433 -6.82 21.81 9.78
CA HIS A 433 -6.48 20.47 9.32
C HIS A 433 -5.78 19.67 10.43
N MET A 434 -5.83 18.34 10.31
CA MET A 434 -5.33 17.40 11.32
C MET A 434 -3.85 17.60 11.64
N ALA A 435 -3.01 17.85 10.63
CA ALA A 435 -1.58 18.13 10.84
C ALA A 435 -1.33 19.32 11.76
N GLY A 436 -2.22 20.33 11.74
CA GLY A 436 -2.14 21.48 12.66
C GLY A 436 -2.42 21.08 14.12
N LEU A 437 -3.38 20.20 14.36
CA LEU A 437 -3.65 19.65 15.70
C LEU A 437 -2.47 18.82 16.19
N ILE A 438 -1.95 17.92 15.36
CA ILE A 438 -0.80 17.07 15.69
C ILE A 438 0.41 17.92 16.09
N THR A 439 0.72 18.97 15.33
CA THR A 439 1.82 19.89 15.64
C THR A 439 1.63 20.54 17.01
N ASN A 440 0.42 20.96 17.35
CA ASN A 440 0.15 21.56 18.66
C ASN A 440 0.24 20.53 19.80
N LEU A 441 -0.22 19.30 19.58
CA LEU A 441 -0.07 18.20 20.55
C LEU A 441 1.40 17.83 20.78
N GLU A 442 2.25 17.90 19.75
CA GLU A 442 3.69 17.68 19.88
C GLU A 442 4.42 18.77 20.69
N GLU A 443 3.89 20.01 20.68
CA GLU A 443 4.41 21.12 21.46
C GLU A 443 3.86 21.14 22.92
N THR A 444 2.83 20.33 23.20
CA THR A 444 2.16 20.27 24.50
C THR A 444 2.76 19.17 25.37
N GLU A 445 2.96 19.44 26.65
CA GLU A 445 3.43 18.44 27.60
C GLU A 445 2.25 17.61 28.14
N SER A 446 2.50 16.34 28.45
CA SER A 446 1.52 15.47 29.13
C SER A 446 1.10 16.11 30.47
N GLY A 447 -0.19 16.11 30.77
CA GLY A 447 -0.78 16.74 31.95
C GLY A 447 -1.05 18.25 31.82
N GLN A 448 -0.75 18.86 30.67
CA GLN A 448 -1.06 20.26 30.41
C GLN A 448 -2.53 20.44 30.06
N SER A 449 -3.16 21.48 30.60
CA SER A 449 -4.54 21.86 30.25
C SER A 449 -4.53 22.85 29.08
N VAL A 450 -5.36 22.54 28.07
CA VAL A 450 -5.52 23.34 26.85
C VAL A 450 -7.00 23.54 26.56
N THR A 451 -7.40 24.72 26.12
CA THR A 451 -8.76 24.98 25.65
C THR A 451 -8.88 24.63 24.18
N LEU A 452 -9.80 23.72 23.84
CA LEU A 452 -10.19 23.40 22.47
C LEU A 452 -11.46 24.18 22.11
N HIS A 453 -11.44 24.83 20.96
CA HIS A 453 -12.62 25.47 20.39
C HIS A 453 -13.28 24.48 19.45
N ILE A 454 -14.52 24.09 19.76
CA ILE A 454 -15.27 23.14 18.97
C ILE A 454 -16.58 23.75 18.45
N MET A 455 -17.01 23.28 17.31
CA MET A 455 -18.32 23.57 16.72
C MET A 455 -19.18 22.32 16.82
N ARG A 456 -20.26 22.36 17.60
CA ARG A 456 -21.17 21.21 17.78
C ARG A 456 -22.49 21.45 17.08
N ARG A 457 -22.94 20.47 16.32
CA ARG A 457 -24.18 20.56 15.57
C ARG A 457 -25.40 20.65 16.47
N LYS A 458 -26.28 21.63 16.21
CA LYS A 458 -27.54 21.83 16.89
C LYS A 458 -28.66 22.10 15.88
N GLY A 459 -29.34 21.04 15.48
CA GLY A 459 -30.30 21.11 14.38
C GLY A 459 -29.60 21.30 13.02
N GLU A 460 -29.87 22.41 12.34
CA GLU A 460 -29.20 22.76 11.07
C GLU A 460 -27.94 23.62 11.27
N ASP A 461 -27.80 24.29 12.43
CA ASP A 461 -26.68 25.19 12.76
C ASP A 461 -25.60 24.51 13.61
N PHE A 462 -24.46 25.21 13.79
CA PHE A 462 -23.36 24.84 14.69
C PHE A 462 -23.20 25.88 15.79
N ASP A 463 -23.20 25.42 17.06
CA ASP A 463 -22.89 26.23 18.22
C ASP A 463 -21.39 26.13 18.53
N SER A 464 -20.74 27.27 18.82
CA SER A 464 -19.34 27.31 19.30
C SER A 464 -19.30 26.98 20.79
N ILE A 465 -18.40 26.09 21.20
CA ILE A 465 -18.20 25.65 22.57
C ILE A 465 -16.70 25.61 22.86
N ASP A 466 -16.31 26.20 23.99
CA ASP A 466 -14.95 26.09 24.50
C ASP A 466 -14.88 24.95 25.51
N VAL A 467 -13.92 24.05 25.32
CA VAL A 467 -13.75 22.83 26.13
C VAL A 467 -12.32 22.79 26.67
N ASP A 468 -12.16 22.79 27.98
CA ASP A 468 -10.84 22.61 28.61
C ASP A 468 -10.50 21.12 28.72
N VAL A 469 -9.40 20.73 28.11
CA VAL A 469 -8.90 19.34 28.07
C VAL A 469 -7.55 19.29 28.77
N THR A 470 -7.38 18.37 29.70
CA THR A 470 -6.07 18.07 30.30
C THR A 470 -5.51 16.84 29.57
N THR A 471 -4.46 17.03 28.80
CA THR A 471 -3.79 15.97 28.03
C THR A 471 -3.16 14.92 28.93
N GLN A 472 -3.01 13.71 28.43
CA GLN A 472 -2.25 12.62 29.09
C GLN A 472 -0.90 12.41 28.45
#